data_b4b16cac1ddeb3d7dda21600b03a60d3
#
_entry.id   b4b16cac1ddeb3d7dda21600b03a60d3
#
_cell.length_a   1.000
_cell.length_b   1.000
_cell.length_c   1.000
_cell.angle_alpha   90.00
_cell.angle_beta   90.00
_cell.angle_gamma   90.00
#
_symmetry.space_group_name_H-M   'P 1'
#
loop_
_entity.id
_entity.type
_entity.pdbx_description
1 polymer ?
#
loop_
_entity_poly.entity_id
_entity_poly.type
_entity_poly.pdbx_seq_one_letter_code
_entity_poly.pdbx_strand_id
1 'polypeptide(L)'
;MYAIKYDGPRKVQCVEIKKPQAGENEALIKVRSAGICGSDIGAFRGTNGLVTYPRIIGHEVAGEILSIPEHNKKGLKAGDHVIVDPYLYCGSCYPCSIGRTNCFTDLKV
;
A
#
# COMPACT_ATOMS: atom_id res chain seq x y z
N MET A 1 -12.21 -10.14 7.62
CA MET A 1 -12.07 -8.69 7.87
C MET A 1 -12.76 -7.91 6.76
N TYR A 2 -13.18 -6.67 7.02
CA TYR A 2 -13.80 -5.82 6.00
C TYR A 2 -12.77 -4.99 5.24
N ALA A 3 -13.03 -4.77 3.96
CA ALA A 3 -12.24 -3.92 3.09
C ALA A 3 -13.15 -3.13 2.14
N ILE A 4 -12.69 -1.96 1.73
CA ILE A 4 -13.34 -1.16 0.69
C ILE A 4 -12.76 -1.56 -0.66
N LYS A 5 -13.62 -1.97 -1.57
CA LYS A 5 -13.26 -2.47 -2.90
C LYS A 5 -13.95 -1.65 -3.98
N TYR A 6 -13.18 -1.27 -4.98
CA TYR A 6 -13.69 -0.69 -6.21
C TYR A 6 -13.76 -1.76 -7.29
N ASP A 7 -14.95 -2.00 -7.85
CA ASP A 7 -15.15 -2.94 -8.97
C ASP A 7 -15.10 -2.24 -10.33
N GLY A 8 -15.07 -0.93 -10.33
CA GLY A 8 -15.02 -0.07 -11.50
C GLY A 8 -15.32 1.37 -11.12
N PRO A 9 -15.26 2.31 -12.07
CA PRO A 9 -15.61 3.70 -11.81
C PRO A 9 -16.99 3.82 -11.18
N ARG A 10 -17.08 4.56 -10.07
CA ARG A 10 -18.30 4.79 -9.26
C ARG A 10 -18.94 3.52 -8.68
N LYS A 11 -18.22 2.40 -8.69
CA LYS A 11 -18.69 1.14 -8.11
C LYS A 11 -17.81 0.79 -6.90
N VAL A 12 -18.29 1.11 -5.73
CA VAL A 12 -17.64 0.85 -4.45
C VAL A 12 -18.49 -0.05 -3.59
N GLN A 13 -17.87 -0.98 -2.90
CA GLN A 13 -18.52 -1.85 -1.94
C GLN A 13 -17.63 -2.17 -0.74
N CYS A 14 -18.26 -2.43 0.39
CA CYS A 14 -17.61 -3.02 1.55
C CYS A 14 -17.70 -4.55 1.41
N VAL A 15 -16.56 -5.21 1.38
CA VAL A 15 -16.48 -6.66 1.19
C VAL A 15 -15.80 -7.32 2.38
N GLU A 16 -16.20 -8.53 2.68
CA GLU A 16 -15.48 -9.36 3.64
C GLU A 16 -14.41 -10.17 2.92
N ILE A 17 -13.18 -10.06 3.42
CA ILE A 17 -12.01 -10.76 2.89
C ILE A 17 -11.32 -11.58 3.98
N LYS A 18 -10.57 -12.59 3.58
CA LYS A 18 -9.69 -13.32 4.51
C LYS A 18 -8.63 -12.37 5.05
N LYS A 19 -8.26 -12.56 6.32
CA LYS A 19 -7.12 -11.84 6.90
C LYS A 19 -5.86 -12.23 6.14
N PRO A 20 -5.05 -11.27 5.65
CA PRO A 20 -3.80 -11.57 4.96
C PRO A 20 -2.82 -12.26 5.91
N GLN A 21 -1.93 -13.05 5.33
CA GLN A 21 -0.78 -13.63 6.02
C GLN A 21 0.48 -13.02 5.42
N ALA A 22 1.41 -12.64 6.28
CA ALA A 22 2.70 -12.13 5.83
C ALA A 22 3.55 -13.28 5.30
N GLY A 23 4.22 -13.05 4.17
CA GLY A 23 5.26 -13.91 3.66
C GLY A 23 6.56 -13.79 4.47
N GLU A 24 7.58 -14.57 4.07
CA GLU A 24 8.85 -14.67 4.79
C GLU A 24 9.58 -13.32 4.98
N ASN A 25 9.46 -12.41 4.00
CA ASN A 25 10.10 -11.09 4.01
C ASN A 25 9.10 -9.94 4.16
N GLU A 26 7.92 -10.21 4.69
CA GLU A 26 6.84 -9.24 4.80
C GLU A 26 6.46 -8.96 6.26
N ALA A 27 6.07 -7.73 6.53
CA ALA A 27 5.47 -7.36 7.80
C ALA A 27 3.94 -7.42 7.72
N LEU A 28 3.29 -7.93 8.74
CA LEU A 28 1.85 -7.83 8.91
C LEU A 28 1.53 -6.63 9.79
N ILE A 29 0.75 -5.70 9.25
CA ILE A 29 0.36 -4.48 9.93
C ILE A 29 -1.14 -4.52 10.23
N LYS A 30 -1.51 -4.25 11.48
CA LYS A 30 -2.88 -3.98 11.88
C LYS A 30 -3.19 -2.52 11.59
N VAL A 31 -3.96 -2.27 10.56
CA VAL A 31 -4.38 -0.91 10.19
C VAL A 31 -5.19 -0.28 11.32
N ARG A 32 -4.77 0.89 11.76
CA ARG A 32 -5.44 1.70 12.79
C ARG A 32 -6.18 2.89 12.18
N SER A 33 -5.61 3.46 11.12
CA SER A 33 -6.24 4.50 10.32
C SER A 33 -5.80 4.41 8.86
N ALA A 34 -6.67 4.80 7.96
CA ALA A 34 -6.37 4.94 6.54
C ALA A 34 -6.94 6.28 6.05
N GLY A 35 -6.10 7.06 5.38
CA GLY A 35 -6.49 8.30 4.76
C GLY A 35 -7.21 8.08 3.43
N ILE A 36 -7.94 9.09 2.98
CA ILE A 36 -8.53 9.15 1.65
C ILE A 36 -7.84 10.27 0.89
N CYS A 37 -7.04 9.91 -0.09
CA CYS A 37 -6.29 10.81 -0.94
C CYS A 37 -7.09 11.29 -2.15
N GLY A 38 -6.67 12.37 -2.79
CA GLY A 38 -7.22 12.81 -4.07
C GLY A 38 -7.12 11.76 -5.17
N SER A 39 -6.09 10.88 -5.12
CA SER A 39 -5.93 9.75 -6.05
C SER A 39 -7.02 8.68 -5.89
N ASP A 40 -7.52 8.45 -4.66
CA ASP A 40 -8.62 7.53 -4.41
C ASP A 40 -9.94 8.08 -4.99
N ILE A 41 -10.12 9.40 -4.89
CA ILE A 41 -11.25 10.09 -5.54
C ILE A 41 -11.13 9.99 -7.07
N GLY A 42 -9.93 10.14 -7.62
CA GLY A 42 -9.63 9.93 -9.05
C GLY A 42 -9.92 8.50 -9.48
N ALA A 43 -9.52 7.52 -8.67
CA ALA A 43 -9.87 6.12 -8.89
C ALA A 43 -11.39 5.90 -8.88
N PHE A 44 -12.10 6.42 -7.88
CA PHE A 44 -13.56 6.33 -7.83
C PHE A 44 -14.23 6.92 -9.08
N ARG A 45 -13.72 8.05 -9.58
CA ARG A 45 -14.25 8.70 -10.80
C ARG A 45 -13.84 8.01 -12.10
N GLY A 46 -12.84 7.12 -12.08
CA GLY A 46 -12.26 6.51 -13.27
C GLY A 46 -11.30 7.41 -14.03
N THR A 47 -10.80 8.47 -13.40
CA THR A 47 -9.87 9.45 -14.01
C THR A 47 -8.41 9.19 -13.65
N ASN A 48 -8.13 8.23 -12.76
CA ASN A 48 -6.77 7.81 -12.43
C ASN A 48 -6.34 6.63 -13.30
N GLY A 49 -5.52 6.90 -14.32
CA GLY A 49 -5.04 5.89 -15.29
C GLY A 49 -4.09 4.83 -14.71
N LEU A 50 -3.62 5.00 -13.47
CA LEU A 50 -2.75 4.01 -12.81
C LEU A 50 -3.54 2.92 -12.07
N VAL A 51 -4.85 3.10 -11.92
CA VAL A 51 -5.69 2.17 -11.18
C VAL A 51 -6.38 1.19 -12.12
N THR A 52 -6.18 -0.08 -11.85
CA THR A 52 -6.91 -1.19 -12.50
C THR A 52 -7.98 -1.74 -11.56
N TYR A 53 -9.11 -2.17 -12.10
CA TYR A 53 -10.21 -2.74 -11.32
C TYR A 53 -10.35 -4.26 -11.59
N PRO A 54 -10.86 -5.04 -10.63
CA PRO A 54 -11.25 -4.66 -9.27
C PRO A 54 -10.02 -4.44 -8.36
N ARG A 55 -10.14 -3.53 -7.37
CA ARG A 55 -9.06 -3.23 -6.44
C ARG A 55 -9.55 -2.88 -5.04
N ILE A 56 -8.86 -3.36 -4.02
CA ILE A 56 -8.95 -2.82 -2.66
C ILE A 56 -8.06 -1.58 -2.63
N ILE A 57 -8.62 -0.46 -2.22
CA ILE A 57 -7.96 0.84 -2.22
C ILE A 57 -7.44 1.23 -0.84
N GLY A 58 -6.61 2.27 -0.82
CA GLY A 58 -6.02 2.88 0.37
C GLY A 58 -4.51 2.69 0.39
N HIS A 59 -3.79 3.79 0.51
CA HIS A 59 -2.32 3.82 0.49
C HIS A 59 -1.74 4.77 1.56
N GLU A 60 -2.56 5.60 2.19
CA GLU A 60 -2.19 6.43 3.33
C GLU A 60 -2.54 5.69 4.61
N VAL A 61 -1.67 4.79 5.06
CA VAL A 61 -1.97 3.84 6.13
C VAL A 61 -1.06 4.06 7.32
N ALA A 62 -1.66 4.17 8.50
CA ALA A 62 -0.97 4.08 9.78
C ALA A 62 -1.47 2.86 10.55
N GLY A 63 -0.58 2.18 11.24
CA GLY A 63 -0.91 0.95 11.94
C GLY A 63 0.14 0.51 12.93
N GLU A 64 -0.09 -0.68 13.46
CA GLU A 64 0.75 -1.36 14.42
C GLU A 64 1.27 -2.66 13.81
N ILE A 65 2.56 -2.93 13.94
CA ILE A 65 3.18 -4.16 13.46
C ILE A 65 2.69 -5.34 14.31
N LEU A 66 2.05 -6.31 13.69
CA LEU A 66 1.67 -7.58 14.34
C LEU A 66 2.79 -8.62 14.25
N SER A 67 3.46 -8.68 13.11
CA SER A 67 4.62 -9.53 12.89
C SER A 67 5.54 -8.93 11.85
N ILE A 68 6.84 -9.16 11.99
CA ILE A 68 7.88 -8.68 11.08
C ILE A 68 9.08 -9.65 11.17
N PRO A 69 9.83 -9.88 10.08
CA PRO A 69 11.05 -10.69 10.14
C PRO A 69 12.08 -10.12 11.13
N GLU A 70 12.74 -11.00 11.89
CA GLU A 70 13.77 -10.60 12.88
C GLU A 70 14.93 -9.81 12.24
N HIS A 71 15.28 -10.15 11.00
CA HIS A 71 16.41 -9.53 10.29
C HIS A 71 16.01 -8.30 9.46
N ASN A 72 14.99 -7.53 9.90
CA ASN A 72 14.66 -6.31 9.20
C ASN A 72 15.71 -5.21 9.43
N LYS A 73 16.12 -4.54 8.34
CA LYS A 73 17.21 -3.52 8.35
C LYS A 73 16.87 -2.25 9.15
N LYS A 74 15.61 -2.06 9.52
CA LYS A 74 15.15 -0.86 10.24
C LYS A 74 15.04 -1.07 11.75
N GLY A 75 15.32 -2.27 12.25
CA GLY A 75 15.23 -2.59 13.67
C GLY A 75 13.81 -2.51 14.24
N LEU A 76 12.80 -2.57 13.39
CA LEU A 76 11.39 -2.54 13.79
C LEU A 76 11.01 -3.87 14.45
N LYS A 77 10.03 -3.83 15.34
CA LYS A 77 9.51 -4.99 16.08
C LYS A 77 8.00 -4.99 16.16
N ALA A 78 7.43 -6.13 16.53
CA ALA A 78 6.00 -6.22 16.82
C ALA A 78 5.61 -5.25 17.94
N GLY A 79 4.48 -4.58 17.78
CA GLY A 79 3.99 -3.52 18.65
C GLY A 79 4.40 -2.10 18.24
N ASP A 80 5.37 -1.94 17.34
CA ASP A 80 5.74 -0.60 16.86
C ASP A 80 4.63 0.01 16.03
N HIS A 81 4.41 1.31 16.20
CA HIS A 81 3.50 2.10 15.39
C HIS A 81 4.24 2.63 14.16
N VAL A 82 3.65 2.43 13.00
CA VAL A 82 4.28 2.75 11.72
C VAL A 82 3.30 3.42 10.76
N ILE A 83 3.85 4.16 9.82
CA ILE A 83 3.18 4.57 8.59
C ILE A 83 3.74 3.76 7.42
N VAL A 84 2.93 3.51 6.41
CA VAL A 84 3.33 2.78 5.21
C VAL A 84 3.73 3.77 4.13
N ASP A 85 4.96 3.67 3.64
CA ASP A 85 5.37 4.31 2.40
C ASP A 85 4.92 3.40 1.24
N PRO A 86 3.96 3.84 0.39
CA PRO A 86 3.39 3.00 -0.65
C PRO A 86 4.29 2.88 -1.89
N TYR A 87 5.40 3.61 -1.95
CA TYR A 87 6.25 3.65 -3.13
C TYR A 87 7.31 2.55 -3.11
N LEU A 88 7.27 1.71 -4.16
CA LEU A 88 8.31 0.72 -4.42
C LEU A 88 9.22 1.23 -5.54
N TYR A 89 10.52 0.99 -5.42
CA TYR A 89 11.50 1.37 -6.43
C TYR A 89 12.58 0.28 -6.58
N CYS A 90 13.15 0.15 -7.78
CA CYS A 90 14.09 -0.92 -8.10
C CYS A 90 15.51 -0.67 -7.56
N GLY A 91 15.88 0.56 -7.25
CA GLY A 91 17.22 0.94 -6.80
C GLY A 91 18.29 0.97 -7.92
N SER A 92 18.02 0.52 -9.16
CA SER A 92 19.00 0.33 -10.22
C SER A 92 18.78 1.14 -11.49
N CYS A 93 17.54 1.61 -11.77
CA CYS A 93 17.28 2.45 -12.93
C CYS A 93 17.92 3.85 -12.79
N TYR A 94 18.03 4.57 -13.89
CA TYR A 94 18.68 5.90 -13.89
C TYR A 94 18.10 6.87 -12.85
N PRO A 95 16.78 7.07 -12.73
CA PRO A 95 16.25 7.92 -11.65
C PRO A 95 16.65 7.44 -10.24
N CYS A 96 16.65 6.13 -10.00
CA CYS A 96 17.06 5.59 -8.70
C CYS A 96 18.56 5.82 -8.44
N SER A 97 19.43 5.68 -9.44
CA SER A 97 20.88 5.88 -9.29
C SER A 97 21.26 7.32 -8.93
N ILE A 98 20.42 8.29 -9.28
CA ILE A 98 20.59 9.70 -8.95
C ILE A 98 19.75 10.16 -7.75
N GLY A 99 19.19 9.21 -6.97
CA GLY A 99 18.40 9.50 -5.77
C GLY A 99 16.96 9.97 -6.00
N ARG A 100 16.47 9.93 -7.24
CA ARG A 100 15.08 10.31 -7.58
C ARG A 100 14.17 9.10 -7.66
N THR A 101 14.05 8.39 -6.56
CA THR A 101 13.26 7.13 -6.48
C THR A 101 11.79 7.30 -6.80
N ASN A 102 11.23 8.52 -6.58
CA ASN A 102 9.86 8.87 -6.96
C ASN A 102 9.63 8.97 -8.49
N CYS A 103 10.70 8.99 -9.28
CA CYS A 103 10.66 8.98 -10.74
C CYS A 103 11.02 7.60 -11.33
N PHE A 104 10.89 6.55 -10.54
CA PHE A 104 11.15 5.18 -10.92
C PHE A 104 10.41 4.79 -12.23
N THR A 105 11.12 4.14 -13.17
CA THR A 105 10.61 3.93 -14.55
C THR A 105 9.52 2.85 -14.66
N ASP A 106 9.43 1.94 -13.70
CA ASP A 106 8.41 0.87 -13.66
C ASP A 106 7.56 1.01 -12.39
N LEU A 107 6.93 2.18 -12.24
CA LEU A 107 6.12 2.50 -11.08
C LEU A 107 4.96 1.52 -10.92
N LYS A 108 5.00 0.76 -9.82
CA LYS A 108 3.90 -0.12 -9.38
C LYS A 108 3.22 0.52 -8.18
N VAL A 109 1.94 0.72 -8.29
CA VAL A 109 1.07 1.30 -7.26
C VAL A 109 -0.09 0.36 -6.94
#